data_4308a1ad5e450867ba87ed5f722d4bbe
#
_entry.id   4308a1ad5e450867ba87ed5f722d4bbe
#
_cell.length_a   1.000
_cell.length_b   1.000
_cell.length_c   1.000
_cell.angle_alpha   90.00
_cell.angle_beta   90.00
_cell.angle_gamma   90.00
#
_symmetry.space_group_name_H-M   'P 1'
#
loop_
_entity.id
_entity.type
_entity.pdbx_description
1 polymer ?
#
loop_
_entity_poly.entity_id
_entity_poly.type
_entity_poly.pdbx_seq_one_letter_code
_entity_poly.pdbx_strand_id
1 'polypeptide(L)'
;LNVSSHLANRSAISTAAGRCATIVFAMIACCSIARGDDWPQWMGPARDGVWRETGLVKSIPVAGLPVKWRAEVKGGYSGPAVAEGRVYLMDYELRDGEIANVPNDRNSLAGRERVLCLDAATGKLLWKHEYDCPYAISYASGPRCTPTVADGKVYSLGAEGNLFCLDAATGRVVWSKDFKKDYSAPTPLWGFCGHPLVDGNRLVCLVGGEGSVAVAFDKNTGRELWRALSASESGYCPPSIIESAGMRQLVIWDADKINSLDPTTGTVLWSQPLKPAYGMSIMAPRVASTKKGQVLYASGIGRVGALYTLAADKPGASVAWRGDPKSAVYCANSTPFIAGDTLYGCDCETGFLTAVDLATGKRLWETGEPTLGDRRGRHGTAFLVRQGNAAGDEHTWLFSETGDLVLARLSPASYEEVGRMHLLAPTNECFGREVVWSHPAFANRCIFARNDRELVCVSLAE
;
A
#
# COMPACT_ATOMS: atom_id res chain seq x y z
N LEU A 1 -81.85 -16.46 -21.65
CA LEU A 1 -82.53 -16.44 -22.94
C LEU A 1 -81.47 -16.30 -24.02
N ASN A 2 -80.98 -17.43 -24.61
CA ASN A 2 -81.39 -17.92 -25.96
C ASN A 2 -81.00 -16.92 -27.08
N VAL A 3 -80.38 -17.24 -28.16
CA VAL A 3 -80.26 -18.44 -28.98
C VAL A 3 -79.22 -18.18 -30.08
N SER A 4 -78.36 -19.16 -30.34
CA SER A 4 -77.92 -19.73 -31.63
C SER A 4 -78.04 -18.91 -32.94
N SER A 5 -77.09 -18.93 -33.84
CA SER A 5 -76.85 -20.04 -34.81
C SER A 5 -75.99 -19.57 -35.97
N HIS A 6 -75.06 -20.40 -36.32
CA HIS A 6 -74.87 -21.08 -37.62
C HIS A 6 -74.20 -20.39 -38.83
N LEU A 7 -73.18 -21.11 -39.28
CA LEU A 7 -72.81 -21.51 -40.67
C LEU A 7 -72.26 -20.42 -41.61
N ALA A 8 -71.30 -20.60 -42.43
CA ALA A 8 -70.58 -21.75 -43.03
C ALA A 8 -69.44 -21.21 -43.92
N ASN A 9 -68.37 -21.92 -43.90
CA ASN A 9 -67.59 -22.40 -45.05
C ASN A 9 -67.38 -21.53 -46.31
N ARG A 10 -66.16 -21.23 -46.63
CA ARG A 10 -65.50 -21.59 -47.91
C ARG A 10 -64.01 -21.28 -47.91
N SER A 11 -63.28 -22.30 -48.32
CA SER A 11 -61.87 -22.37 -48.64
C SER A 11 -61.41 -21.41 -49.74
N ALA A 12 -60.23 -20.80 -49.60
CA ALA A 12 -59.43 -20.40 -50.73
C ALA A 12 -57.95 -20.63 -50.38
N ILE A 13 -57.37 -21.54 -51.15
CA ILE A 13 -55.96 -21.88 -51.15
C ILE A 13 -55.24 -20.73 -51.85
N SER A 14 -54.26 -20.09 -51.18
CA SER A 14 -53.28 -19.20 -51.81
C SER A 14 -51.86 -19.61 -51.37
N THR A 15 -51.15 -20.17 -52.32
CA THR A 15 -49.72 -20.46 -52.27
C THR A 15 -48.92 -19.17 -52.21
N ALA A 16 -48.24 -18.91 -51.10
CA ALA A 16 -47.21 -17.89 -51.03
C ALA A 16 -45.91 -18.53 -50.66
N ALA A 17 -44.92 -18.42 -51.56
CA ALA A 17 -43.55 -18.89 -51.40
C ALA A 17 -42.83 -18.18 -50.21
N GLY A 18 -42.50 -18.97 -49.22
CA GLY A 18 -41.69 -18.49 -48.10
C GLY A 18 -40.22 -18.27 -48.48
N ARG A 19 -39.76 -17.03 -48.44
CA ARG A 19 -38.34 -16.71 -48.44
C ARG A 19 -37.81 -16.93 -47.03
N CYS A 20 -37.02 -17.99 -46.80
CA CYS A 20 -36.21 -18.18 -45.62
C CYS A 20 -35.09 -17.12 -45.61
N ALA A 21 -35.23 -16.10 -44.79
CA ALA A 21 -34.15 -15.21 -44.46
C ALA A 21 -33.30 -15.87 -43.35
N THR A 22 -32.14 -16.42 -43.74
CA THR A 22 -31.16 -16.94 -42.78
C THR A 22 -30.48 -15.75 -42.10
N ILE A 23 -30.89 -15.45 -40.87
CA ILE A 23 -30.19 -14.47 -40.02
C ILE A 23 -28.94 -15.16 -39.49
N VAL A 24 -27.79 -14.81 -40.07
CA VAL A 24 -26.47 -15.17 -39.52
C VAL A 24 -26.22 -14.28 -38.30
N PHE A 25 -26.43 -14.82 -37.10
CA PHE A 25 -25.92 -14.21 -35.87
C PHE A 25 -24.38 -14.32 -35.85
N ALA A 26 -23.69 -13.26 -36.23
CA ALA A 26 -22.27 -13.13 -35.95
C ALA A 26 -22.11 -13.01 -34.44
N MET A 27 -21.75 -14.11 -33.76
CA MET A 27 -21.19 -14.06 -32.41
C MET A 27 -19.88 -13.31 -32.47
N ILE A 28 -19.89 -12.03 -32.15
CA ILE A 28 -18.67 -11.30 -31.78
C ILE A 28 -18.24 -11.91 -30.44
N ALA A 29 -17.31 -12.86 -30.49
CA ALA A 29 -16.58 -13.30 -29.31
C ALA A 29 -15.80 -12.08 -28.80
N CYS A 30 -16.39 -11.38 -27.82
CA CYS A 30 -15.66 -10.41 -27.02
C CYS A 30 -14.59 -11.22 -26.27
N CYS A 31 -13.38 -11.33 -26.85
CA CYS A 31 -12.21 -11.74 -26.09
C CYS A 31 -12.04 -10.71 -24.98
N SER A 32 -12.62 -11.00 -23.82
CA SER A 32 -12.24 -10.35 -22.58
C SER A 32 -10.75 -10.68 -22.39
N ILE A 33 -9.88 -9.78 -22.84
CA ILE A 33 -8.49 -9.80 -22.40
C ILE A 33 -8.60 -9.76 -20.89
N ALA A 34 -8.24 -10.85 -20.22
CA ALA A 34 -8.17 -10.87 -18.77
C ALA A 34 -7.21 -9.74 -18.38
N ARG A 35 -7.77 -8.61 -17.94
CA ARG A 35 -6.97 -7.55 -17.35
C ARG A 35 -6.34 -8.15 -16.12
N GLY A 36 -5.02 -8.03 -16.01
CA GLY A 36 -4.33 -8.36 -14.78
C GLY A 36 -4.86 -7.50 -13.63
N ASP A 37 -4.61 -7.94 -12.42
CA ASP A 37 -5.04 -7.20 -11.23
C ASP A 37 -4.29 -5.86 -11.14
N ASP A 38 -5.03 -4.82 -10.76
CA ASP A 38 -4.46 -3.51 -10.44
C ASP A 38 -3.82 -3.52 -9.04
N TRP A 39 -2.86 -2.60 -8.81
CA TRP A 39 -2.25 -2.28 -7.51
C TRP A 39 -2.46 -0.79 -7.22
N PRO A 40 -3.70 -0.34 -6.97
CA PRO A 40 -4.10 1.05 -7.09
C PRO A 40 -3.65 1.93 -5.92
N GLN A 41 -3.00 1.37 -4.92
CA GLN A 41 -2.55 2.05 -3.71
C GLN A 41 -1.46 1.28 -3.00
N TRP A 42 -0.89 1.86 -1.95
CA TRP A 42 0.07 1.22 -1.06
C TRP A 42 -0.45 -0.13 -0.55
N MET A 43 0.39 -1.18 -0.68
CA MET A 43 0.11 -2.56 -0.33
C MET A 43 -1.09 -3.21 -1.08
N GLY A 44 -1.43 -2.69 -2.26
CA GLY A 44 -2.42 -3.29 -3.15
C GLY A 44 -3.87 -2.96 -2.85
N PRO A 45 -4.82 -3.58 -3.58
CA PRO A 45 -6.22 -3.21 -3.53
C PRO A 45 -6.84 -3.30 -2.14
N ALA A 46 -6.49 -4.31 -1.37
CA ALA A 46 -6.99 -4.51 0.00
C ALA A 46 -6.05 -3.95 1.09
N ARG A 47 -4.95 -3.28 0.74
CA ARG A 47 -3.90 -2.79 1.66
C ARG A 47 -3.34 -3.88 2.59
N ASP A 48 -3.35 -5.12 2.12
CA ASP A 48 -2.95 -6.31 2.88
C ASP A 48 -1.60 -6.91 2.46
N GLY A 49 -1.01 -6.39 1.37
CA GLY A 49 0.25 -6.91 0.83
C GLY A 49 0.10 -8.30 0.23
N VAL A 50 -1.09 -8.62 -0.30
CA VAL A 50 -1.37 -9.90 -0.94
C VAL A 50 -1.62 -9.69 -2.42
N TRP A 51 -0.80 -10.33 -3.25
CA TRP A 51 -0.96 -10.35 -4.70
C TRP A 51 -1.75 -11.58 -5.13
N ARG A 52 -2.88 -11.36 -5.81
CA ARG A 52 -3.87 -12.40 -6.10
C ARG A 52 -3.90 -12.84 -7.57
N GLU A 53 -2.98 -12.37 -8.40
CA GLU A 53 -2.87 -12.83 -9.78
C GLU A 53 -2.35 -14.27 -9.87
N THR A 54 -2.72 -14.93 -10.97
CA THR A 54 -2.31 -16.28 -11.34
C THR A 54 -1.41 -16.27 -12.58
N GLY A 55 -0.79 -17.40 -12.92
CA GLY A 55 0.13 -17.51 -14.06
C GLY A 55 1.45 -16.79 -13.78
N LEU A 56 1.95 -16.92 -12.56
CA LEU A 56 3.19 -16.32 -12.09
C LEU A 56 4.28 -17.39 -12.02
N VAL A 57 5.51 -16.98 -12.34
CA VAL A 57 6.68 -17.86 -12.23
C VAL A 57 6.81 -18.44 -10.83
N LYS A 58 7.18 -19.70 -10.75
CA LYS A 58 7.41 -20.46 -9.50
C LYS A 58 8.86 -20.47 -9.07
N SER A 59 9.74 -19.91 -9.89
CA SER A 59 11.17 -19.73 -9.61
C SER A 59 11.71 -18.59 -10.45
N ILE A 60 12.79 -17.97 -10.02
CA ILE A 60 13.51 -16.98 -10.81
C ILE A 60 14.66 -17.67 -11.54
N PRO A 61 14.68 -17.69 -12.89
CA PRO A 61 15.77 -18.29 -13.65
C PRO A 61 17.11 -17.58 -13.39
N VAL A 62 18.23 -18.31 -13.52
CA VAL A 62 19.59 -17.72 -13.39
C VAL A 62 19.81 -16.56 -14.38
N ALA A 63 19.19 -16.63 -15.56
CA ALA A 63 19.24 -15.55 -16.57
C ALA A 63 18.41 -14.31 -16.18
N GLY A 64 17.68 -14.37 -15.06
CA GLY A 64 16.74 -13.34 -14.62
C GLY A 64 15.40 -13.41 -15.35
N LEU A 65 14.53 -12.44 -15.05
CA LEU A 65 13.20 -12.29 -15.62
C LEU A 65 13.19 -11.13 -16.65
N PRO A 66 12.28 -11.15 -17.63
CA PRO A 66 12.26 -10.15 -18.70
C PRO A 66 11.96 -8.74 -18.18
N VAL A 67 12.89 -7.81 -18.35
CA VAL A 67 12.63 -6.38 -18.14
C VAL A 67 11.81 -5.87 -19.33
N LYS A 68 10.61 -5.37 -19.05
CA LYS A 68 9.74 -4.78 -20.09
C LYS A 68 10.20 -3.38 -20.49
N TRP A 69 10.48 -2.55 -19.48
CA TRP A 69 10.94 -1.18 -19.70
C TRP A 69 11.59 -0.60 -18.44
N ARG A 70 12.33 0.49 -18.62
CA ARG A 70 12.84 1.39 -17.60
C ARG A 70 12.48 2.81 -17.99
N ALA A 71 12.11 3.65 -17.00
CA ALA A 71 11.76 5.05 -17.19
C ALA A 71 12.51 5.91 -16.17
N GLU A 72 13.04 7.06 -16.62
CA GLU A 72 13.72 8.01 -15.73
C GLU A 72 12.74 8.65 -14.76
N VAL A 73 13.12 8.70 -13.47
CA VAL A 73 12.44 9.42 -12.40
C VAL A 73 13.46 10.20 -11.57
N LYS A 74 13.01 10.95 -10.58
CA LYS A 74 13.86 11.68 -9.63
C LYS A 74 13.73 11.07 -8.24
N GLY A 75 14.38 11.66 -7.23
CA GLY A 75 14.44 11.17 -5.87
C GLY A 75 13.07 10.95 -5.20
N GLY A 76 13.00 10.00 -4.26
CA GLY A 76 11.81 9.77 -3.44
C GLY A 76 11.66 8.37 -2.91
N TYR A 77 10.86 8.27 -1.86
CA TYR A 77 10.50 7.01 -1.19
C TYR A 77 9.10 6.50 -1.58
N SER A 78 8.34 7.30 -2.34
CA SER A 78 7.01 6.95 -2.84
C SER A 78 7.07 5.71 -3.72
N GLY A 79 6.32 4.68 -3.36
CA GLY A 79 6.10 3.53 -4.25
C GLY A 79 5.16 3.87 -5.40
N PRO A 80 5.19 3.12 -6.52
CA PRO A 80 4.21 3.25 -7.58
C PRO A 80 2.85 2.71 -7.18
N ALA A 81 1.78 3.31 -7.76
CA ALA A 81 0.46 2.71 -7.85
C ALA A 81 0.17 2.37 -9.31
N VAL A 82 -0.48 1.23 -9.56
CA VAL A 82 -0.81 0.77 -10.92
C VAL A 82 -2.30 0.56 -11.02
N ALA A 83 -2.95 1.29 -11.91
CA ALA A 83 -4.39 1.17 -12.12
C ALA A 83 -4.77 1.54 -13.57
N GLU A 84 -5.71 0.80 -14.13
CA GLU A 84 -6.30 1.07 -15.43
C GLU A 84 -5.27 1.23 -16.55
N GLY A 85 -4.17 0.43 -16.52
CA GLY A 85 -3.11 0.46 -17.50
C GLY A 85 -2.15 1.65 -17.36
N ARG A 86 -2.13 2.32 -16.22
CA ARG A 86 -1.24 3.43 -15.90
C ARG A 86 -0.48 3.19 -14.61
N VAL A 87 0.71 3.80 -14.52
CA VAL A 87 1.52 3.83 -13.31
C VAL A 87 1.58 5.25 -12.80
N TYR A 88 1.26 5.44 -11.53
CA TYR A 88 1.30 6.73 -10.84
C TYR A 88 2.41 6.71 -9.80
N LEU A 89 3.23 7.74 -9.79
CA LEU A 89 4.39 7.85 -8.91
C LEU A 89 4.58 9.29 -8.48
N MET A 90 5.13 9.51 -7.29
CA MET A 90 5.62 10.82 -6.86
C MET A 90 7.14 10.82 -6.78
N ASP A 91 7.76 11.93 -7.16
CA ASP A 91 9.19 12.16 -7.00
C ASP A 91 9.51 13.63 -6.70
N TYR A 92 10.78 13.93 -6.43
CA TYR A 92 11.28 15.25 -6.10
C TYR A 92 12.43 15.66 -7.02
N GLU A 93 12.25 16.77 -7.71
CA GLU A 93 13.28 17.39 -8.51
C GLU A 93 14.00 18.47 -7.69
N LEU A 94 15.17 18.11 -7.16
CA LEU A 94 16.03 19.05 -6.43
C LEU A 94 16.54 20.14 -7.38
N ARG A 95 16.45 21.41 -6.96
CA ARG A 95 16.96 22.58 -7.68
C ARG A 95 18.13 23.24 -7.00
N ASP A 96 18.10 23.27 -5.65
CA ASP A 96 19.14 23.87 -4.83
C ASP A 96 19.20 23.19 -3.46
N GLY A 97 20.40 23.16 -2.87
CA GLY A 97 20.70 22.49 -1.63
C GLY A 97 21.35 21.12 -1.85
N GLU A 98 21.70 20.46 -0.76
CA GLU A 98 22.32 19.14 -0.75
C GLU A 98 21.51 18.19 0.13
N ILE A 99 21.23 16.98 -0.37
CA ILE A 99 20.54 15.95 0.39
C ILE A 99 21.53 15.28 1.32
N ALA A 100 21.36 15.48 2.63
CA ALA A 100 22.11 14.80 3.66
C ALA A 100 21.17 13.91 4.50
N ASN A 101 21.35 12.59 4.41
CA ASN A 101 20.52 11.64 5.15
C ASN A 101 21.11 11.39 6.56
N VAL A 102 21.19 12.46 7.32
CA VAL A 102 21.60 12.41 8.74
C VAL A 102 20.33 12.24 9.59
N PRO A 103 20.25 11.19 10.42
CA PRO A 103 19.11 10.99 11.30
C PRO A 103 18.85 12.21 12.20
N ASN A 104 17.61 12.63 12.30
CA ASN A 104 17.11 13.75 13.09
C ASN A 104 17.50 15.16 12.60
N ASP A 105 18.29 15.30 11.55
CA ASP A 105 18.63 16.61 10.99
C ASP A 105 17.65 16.95 9.84
N ARG A 106 17.14 18.19 9.85
CA ARG A 106 16.30 18.68 8.76
C ARG A 106 17.18 19.24 7.64
N ASN A 107 16.93 18.80 6.42
CA ASN A 107 17.51 19.41 5.23
C ASN A 107 16.69 20.64 4.84
N SER A 108 17.33 21.72 4.44
CA SER A 108 16.69 22.88 3.82
C SER A 108 16.99 22.83 2.32
N LEU A 109 15.99 22.47 1.52
CA LEU A 109 16.13 22.26 0.07
C LEU A 109 15.14 23.11 -0.69
N ALA A 110 15.52 23.56 -1.88
CA ALA A 110 14.58 24.11 -2.86
C ALA A 110 14.40 23.12 -4.01
N GLY A 111 13.14 22.86 -4.37
CA GLY A 111 12.82 21.90 -5.42
C GLY A 111 11.33 21.83 -5.71
N ARG A 112 10.97 20.82 -6.49
CA ARG A 112 9.59 20.53 -6.89
C ARG A 112 9.21 19.11 -6.56
N GLU A 113 8.03 18.91 -5.99
CA GLU A 113 7.37 17.61 -6.03
C GLU A 113 6.61 17.45 -7.35
N ARG A 114 6.65 16.22 -7.88
CA ARG A 114 5.96 15.87 -9.11
C ARG A 114 5.12 14.63 -8.90
N VAL A 115 3.91 14.63 -9.45
CA VAL A 115 3.08 13.46 -9.64
C VAL A 115 3.16 13.06 -11.10
N LEU A 116 3.65 11.87 -11.38
CA LEU A 116 3.86 11.35 -12.71
C LEU A 116 2.82 10.29 -13.03
N CYS A 117 2.32 10.28 -14.25
CA CYS A 117 1.53 9.19 -14.82
C CYS A 117 2.23 8.64 -16.04
N LEU A 118 2.53 7.36 -16.02
CA LEU A 118 3.17 6.65 -17.12
C LEU A 118 2.22 5.56 -17.66
N ASP A 119 2.38 5.22 -18.93
CA ASP A 119 1.75 4.06 -19.53
C ASP A 119 2.36 2.77 -18.94
N ALA A 120 1.55 1.88 -18.40
CA ALA A 120 2.03 0.70 -17.69
C ALA A 120 2.68 -0.34 -18.59
N ALA A 121 2.36 -0.35 -19.90
CA ALA A 121 2.92 -1.30 -20.86
C ALA A 121 4.28 -0.86 -21.38
N THR A 122 4.51 0.46 -21.49
CA THR A 122 5.67 1.02 -22.20
C THR A 122 6.59 1.90 -21.35
N GLY A 123 6.15 2.32 -20.15
CA GLY A 123 6.86 3.28 -19.29
C GLY A 123 6.86 4.72 -19.81
N LYS A 124 6.13 5.01 -20.90
CA LYS A 124 6.09 6.36 -21.49
C LYS A 124 5.32 7.32 -20.58
N LEU A 125 5.88 8.50 -20.32
CA LEU A 125 5.20 9.56 -19.59
C LEU A 125 3.95 10.03 -20.38
N LEU A 126 2.79 9.98 -19.74
CA LEU A 126 1.51 10.44 -20.27
C LEU A 126 1.20 11.87 -19.83
N TRP A 127 1.37 12.15 -18.54
CA TRP A 127 1.22 13.48 -17.97
C TRP A 127 2.02 13.61 -16.67
N LYS A 128 2.27 14.85 -16.27
CA LYS A 128 2.81 15.21 -14.96
C LYS A 128 2.06 16.39 -14.36
N HIS A 129 1.94 16.39 -13.04
CA HIS A 129 1.56 17.56 -12.23
C HIS A 129 2.74 17.90 -11.33
N GLU A 130 3.19 19.16 -11.32
CA GLU A 130 4.36 19.59 -10.57
C GLU A 130 4.08 20.93 -9.85
N TYR A 131 4.70 21.08 -8.68
CA TYR A 131 4.57 22.29 -7.87
C TYR A 131 5.83 22.53 -7.05
N ASP A 132 6.14 23.81 -6.81
CA ASP A 132 7.29 24.18 -5.97
C ASP A 132 7.03 23.72 -4.53
N CYS A 133 8.00 23.03 -3.95
CA CYS A 133 7.90 22.44 -2.63
C CYS A 133 9.26 22.51 -1.93
N PRO A 134 9.59 23.62 -1.24
CA PRO A 134 10.79 23.66 -0.45
C PRO A 134 10.68 22.70 0.74
N TYR A 135 11.71 21.91 0.97
CA TYR A 135 11.75 20.92 2.05
C TYR A 135 12.45 21.47 3.30
N ALA A 136 11.87 21.11 4.45
CA ALA A 136 12.50 21.26 5.77
C ALA A 136 12.30 19.96 6.58
N ILE A 137 12.80 18.85 6.06
CA ILE A 137 12.60 17.49 6.60
C ILE A 137 13.89 16.69 6.63
N SER A 138 13.92 15.65 7.45
CA SER A 138 15.00 14.65 7.48
C SER A 138 14.81 13.61 6.39
N TYR A 139 15.88 13.04 5.86
CA TYR A 139 15.85 12.09 4.72
C TYR A 139 15.10 12.67 3.52
N ALA A 140 15.58 13.79 3.03
CA ALA A 140 14.84 14.66 2.13
C ALA A 140 14.92 14.27 0.63
N SER A 141 15.15 12.98 0.30
CA SER A 141 15.22 12.54 -1.11
C SER A 141 13.92 12.72 -1.88
N GLY A 142 12.78 12.85 -1.21
CA GLY A 142 11.51 13.12 -1.88
C GLY A 142 10.27 12.62 -1.13
N PRO A 143 9.10 12.61 -1.77
CA PRO A 143 7.83 12.22 -1.14
C PRO A 143 7.81 10.73 -0.75
N ARG A 144 6.98 10.40 0.25
CA ARG A 144 6.90 9.07 0.86
C ARG A 144 5.63 8.32 0.48
N CYS A 145 4.54 9.07 0.27
CA CYS A 145 3.24 8.44 0.06
C CYS A 145 3.11 7.88 -1.35
N THR A 146 2.77 6.60 -1.45
CA THR A 146 2.26 6.04 -2.70
C THR A 146 0.94 6.72 -3.05
N PRO A 147 0.73 7.19 -4.29
CA PRO A 147 -0.55 7.70 -4.72
C PRO A 147 -1.67 6.66 -4.53
N THR A 148 -2.86 7.12 -4.15
CA THR A 148 -4.06 6.27 -4.09
C THR A 148 -4.95 6.58 -5.28
N VAL A 149 -5.32 5.56 -6.06
CA VAL A 149 -6.14 5.69 -7.27
C VAL A 149 -7.51 5.08 -7.01
N ALA A 150 -8.55 5.85 -7.22
CA ALA A 150 -9.93 5.38 -7.09
C ALA A 150 -10.88 6.22 -7.95
N ASP A 151 -11.83 5.59 -8.63
CA ASP A 151 -12.91 6.21 -9.37
C ASP A 151 -12.44 7.33 -10.32
N GLY A 152 -11.40 7.04 -11.12
CA GLY A 152 -10.83 7.96 -12.08
C GLY A 152 -10.10 9.17 -11.48
N LYS A 153 -9.70 9.09 -10.20
CA LYS A 153 -8.95 10.12 -9.48
C LYS A 153 -7.68 9.57 -8.86
N VAL A 154 -6.67 10.42 -8.74
CA VAL A 154 -5.41 10.16 -8.04
C VAL A 154 -5.32 11.09 -6.84
N TYR A 155 -5.14 10.52 -5.66
CA TYR A 155 -4.90 11.26 -4.43
C TYR A 155 -3.42 11.16 -4.08
N SER A 156 -2.73 12.27 -4.11
CA SER A 156 -1.29 12.36 -3.82
C SER A 156 -1.04 13.25 -2.61
N LEU A 157 -0.20 12.79 -1.69
CA LEU A 157 0.20 13.55 -0.50
C LEU A 157 1.71 13.78 -0.55
N GLY A 158 2.11 15.04 -0.63
CA GLY A 158 3.49 15.48 -0.60
C GLY A 158 4.10 15.45 0.80
N ALA A 159 5.43 15.44 0.88
CA ALA A 159 6.15 15.35 2.14
C ALA A 159 5.94 16.58 3.05
N GLU A 160 5.61 17.71 2.50
CA GLU A 160 5.30 18.96 3.24
C GLU A 160 3.80 19.19 3.50
N GLY A 161 2.94 18.19 3.19
CA GLY A 161 1.51 18.21 3.50
C GLY A 161 0.62 18.77 2.38
N ASN A 162 1.13 18.84 1.16
CA ASN A 162 0.34 19.22 -0.02
C ASN A 162 -0.46 18.02 -0.50
N LEU A 163 -1.76 18.03 -0.29
CA LEU A 163 -2.68 16.98 -0.74
C LEU A 163 -3.40 17.43 -2.01
N PHE A 164 -3.31 16.63 -3.07
CA PHE A 164 -4.02 16.86 -4.32
C PHE A 164 -4.95 15.71 -4.65
N CYS A 165 -6.11 16.03 -5.19
CA CYS A 165 -6.95 15.15 -5.97
C CYS A 165 -6.82 15.55 -7.44
N LEU A 166 -6.28 14.65 -8.25
CA LEU A 166 -6.06 14.85 -9.67
C LEU A 166 -7.01 13.97 -10.48
N ASP A 167 -7.41 14.44 -11.65
CA ASP A 167 -8.07 13.61 -12.65
C ASP A 167 -7.04 12.58 -13.18
N ALA A 168 -7.36 11.30 -13.08
CA ALA A 168 -6.43 10.21 -13.40
C ALA A 168 -6.03 10.16 -14.89
N ALA A 169 -6.90 10.64 -15.79
CA ALA A 169 -6.63 10.63 -17.23
C ALA A 169 -5.73 11.77 -17.66
N THR A 170 -5.85 12.96 -17.04
CA THR A 170 -5.26 14.21 -17.52
C THR A 170 -4.25 14.86 -16.56
N GLY A 171 -4.22 14.47 -15.30
CA GLY A 171 -3.41 15.10 -14.24
C GLY A 171 -3.91 16.47 -13.79
N ARG A 172 -5.08 16.92 -14.27
CA ARG A 172 -5.66 18.20 -13.88
C ARG A 172 -6.11 18.15 -12.42
N VAL A 173 -5.81 19.23 -11.66
CA VAL A 173 -6.25 19.36 -10.27
C VAL A 173 -7.77 19.49 -10.22
N VAL A 174 -8.42 18.61 -9.44
CA VAL A 174 -9.85 18.66 -9.11
C VAL A 174 -10.05 19.49 -7.86
N TRP A 175 -9.27 19.21 -6.82
CA TRP A 175 -9.19 19.98 -5.59
C TRP A 175 -7.85 19.74 -4.89
N SER A 176 -7.50 20.62 -3.94
CA SER A 176 -6.27 20.46 -3.13
C SER A 176 -6.46 20.95 -1.71
N LYS A 177 -5.56 20.53 -0.82
CA LYS A 177 -5.40 21.00 0.56
C LYS A 177 -3.93 21.25 0.87
N ASP A 178 -3.67 22.18 1.76
CA ASP A 178 -2.37 22.43 2.37
C ASP A 178 -2.50 22.20 3.88
N PHE A 179 -1.94 21.12 4.40
CA PHE A 179 -2.12 20.77 5.80
C PHE A 179 -1.54 21.80 6.77
N LYS A 180 -0.42 22.44 6.38
CA LYS A 180 0.18 23.49 7.20
C LYS A 180 -0.72 24.73 7.28
N LYS A 181 -1.27 25.13 6.16
CA LYS A 181 -2.13 26.33 6.07
C LYS A 181 -3.54 26.06 6.61
N ASP A 182 -4.14 24.94 6.21
CA ASP A 182 -5.55 24.67 6.46
C ASP A 182 -5.81 24.14 7.88
N TYR A 183 -4.79 23.51 8.51
CA TYR A 183 -4.90 22.84 9.83
C TYR A 183 -3.84 23.30 10.83
N SER A 184 -2.98 24.24 10.46
CA SER A 184 -1.80 24.61 11.28
C SER A 184 -0.95 23.39 11.69
N ALA A 185 -0.96 22.37 10.85
CA ALA A 185 -0.24 21.11 11.09
C ALA A 185 1.27 21.34 10.89
N PRO A 186 2.11 21.14 11.91
CA PRO A 186 3.55 21.21 11.71
C PRO A 186 4.00 20.04 10.82
N THR A 187 4.95 20.29 9.92
CA THR A 187 5.55 19.20 9.15
C THR A 187 6.31 18.27 10.09
N PRO A 188 5.95 16.97 10.15
CA PRO A 188 6.69 15.98 10.93
C PRO A 188 8.18 15.95 10.54
N LEU A 189 9.05 15.47 11.43
CA LEU A 189 10.50 15.47 11.16
C LEU A 189 10.85 14.75 9.85
N TRP A 190 10.18 13.64 9.54
CA TRP A 190 10.37 12.87 8.31
C TRP A 190 9.30 13.15 7.24
N GLY A 191 8.60 14.30 7.34
CA GLY A 191 7.52 14.68 6.43
C GLY A 191 6.23 13.88 6.63
N PHE A 192 5.21 14.20 5.84
CA PHE A 192 3.95 13.44 5.85
C PHE A 192 4.12 12.12 5.10
N CYS A 193 3.89 10.99 5.80
CA CYS A 193 4.11 9.63 5.29
C CYS A 193 2.86 8.75 5.29
N GLY A 194 1.79 9.15 5.98
CA GLY A 194 0.57 8.36 6.08
C GLY A 194 -0.18 8.28 4.75
N HIS A 195 -0.01 7.19 4.00
CA HIS A 195 -0.67 7.00 2.71
C HIS A 195 -2.17 7.23 2.81
N PRO A 196 -2.78 8.16 2.03
CA PRO A 196 -4.21 8.43 2.07
C PRO A 196 -5.05 7.18 1.83
N LEU A 197 -6.15 7.04 2.56
CA LEU A 197 -7.07 5.90 2.46
C LEU A 197 -8.39 6.35 1.87
N VAL A 198 -8.80 5.75 0.75
CA VAL A 198 -10.17 5.88 0.22
C VAL A 198 -11.05 4.83 0.89
N ASP A 199 -12.13 5.29 1.55
CA ASP A 199 -13.16 4.47 2.16
C ASP A 199 -14.57 4.94 1.76
N GLY A 200 -15.16 4.27 0.80
CA GLY A 200 -16.43 4.69 0.21
C GLY A 200 -16.32 6.09 -0.41
N ASN A 201 -17.03 7.06 0.12
CA ASN A 201 -16.98 8.46 -0.32
C ASN A 201 -15.95 9.31 0.47
N ARG A 202 -15.19 8.72 1.35
CA ARG A 202 -14.22 9.40 2.21
C ARG A 202 -12.80 9.21 1.72
N LEU A 203 -11.99 10.25 1.87
CA LEU A 203 -10.53 10.19 1.84
C LEU A 203 -10.03 10.49 3.24
N VAL A 204 -9.43 9.51 3.91
CA VAL A 204 -8.89 9.65 5.26
C VAL A 204 -7.39 9.89 5.19
N CYS A 205 -6.92 10.94 5.85
CA CYS A 205 -5.52 11.33 5.93
C CYS A 205 -5.05 11.51 7.36
N LEU A 206 -3.77 11.22 7.63
CA LEU A 206 -3.06 11.77 8.78
C LEU A 206 -2.65 13.20 8.46
N VAL A 207 -3.15 14.15 9.23
CA VAL A 207 -2.93 15.58 9.00
C VAL A 207 -2.06 16.18 10.10
N GLY A 208 -2.48 16.09 11.36
CA GLY A 208 -1.81 16.75 12.47
C GLY A 208 -2.49 18.07 12.85
N GLY A 209 -1.91 18.73 13.82
CA GLY A 209 -2.55 19.88 14.46
C GLY A 209 -3.52 19.44 15.57
N GLU A 210 -3.96 20.41 16.38
CA GLU A 210 -4.86 20.13 17.49
C GLU A 210 -6.25 19.69 16.99
N GLY A 211 -6.72 18.55 17.47
CA GLY A 211 -8.01 17.99 17.10
C GLY A 211 -8.11 17.44 15.66
N SER A 212 -7.01 17.41 14.92
CA SER A 212 -6.98 17.06 13.50
C SER A 212 -5.88 16.08 13.11
N VAL A 213 -5.45 15.20 14.02
CA VAL A 213 -4.49 14.13 13.69
C VAL A 213 -5.03 13.26 12.56
N ALA A 214 -6.32 12.90 12.60
CA ALA A 214 -7.02 12.22 11.51
C ALA A 214 -8.13 13.11 10.95
N VAL A 215 -8.19 13.25 9.64
CA VAL A 215 -9.22 14.03 8.94
C VAL A 215 -9.79 13.19 7.79
N ALA A 216 -11.11 13.17 7.68
CA ALA A 216 -11.80 12.63 6.51
C ALA A 216 -12.36 13.75 5.65
N PHE A 217 -12.04 13.67 4.37
CA PHE A 217 -12.56 14.55 3.33
C PHE A 217 -13.59 13.81 2.47
N ASP A 218 -14.57 14.52 1.93
CA ASP A 218 -15.30 14.04 0.77
C ASP A 218 -14.31 13.88 -0.40
N LYS A 219 -14.13 12.67 -0.88
CA LYS A 219 -13.09 12.37 -1.87
C LYS A 219 -13.27 13.11 -3.20
N ASN A 220 -14.50 13.54 -3.54
CA ASN A 220 -14.81 14.19 -4.80
C ASN A 220 -14.61 15.71 -4.74
N THR A 221 -14.84 16.32 -3.57
CA THR A 221 -14.89 17.79 -3.41
C THR A 221 -13.79 18.35 -2.52
N GLY A 222 -13.12 17.51 -1.72
CA GLY A 222 -12.17 17.94 -0.71
C GLY A 222 -12.82 18.60 0.52
N ARG A 223 -14.16 18.63 0.62
CA ARG A 223 -14.85 19.15 1.79
C ARG A 223 -14.58 18.25 2.99
N GLU A 224 -14.18 18.86 4.12
CA GLU A 224 -14.03 18.13 5.37
C GLU A 224 -15.37 17.53 5.82
N LEU A 225 -15.36 16.26 6.18
CA LEU A 225 -16.52 15.55 6.72
C LEU A 225 -16.45 15.46 8.24
N TRP A 226 -15.27 15.12 8.76
CA TRP A 226 -14.97 15.09 10.18
C TRP A 226 -13.46 15.18 10.41
N ARG A 227 -13.07 15.57 11.63
CA ARG A 227 -11.70 15.51 12.16
C ARG A 227 -11.71 14.95 13.56
N ALA A 228 -10.61 14.31 13.98
CA ALA A 228 -10.49 13.67 15.26
C ALA A 228 -9.03 13.56 15.71
N LEU A 229 -8.87 13.33 17.00
CA LEU A 229 -7.63 13.04 17.71
C LEU A 229 -6.72 14.24 17.88
N SER A 230 -6.05 14.25 19.03
CA SER A 230 -4.89 15.10 19.33
C SER A 230 -3.76 14.21 19.86
N ALA A 231 -2.56 14.45 19.41
CA ALA A 231 -1.35 13.74 19.81
C ALA A 231 -0.15 14.68 19.76
N SER A 232 0.99 14.24 20.32
CA SER A 232 2.25 15.00 20.26
C SER A 232 2.74 15.22 18.84
N GLU A 233 2.46 14.28 17.94
CA GLU A 233 2.69 14.33 16.50
C GLU A 233 1.67 13.42 15.81
N SER A 234 1.34 13.65 14.52
CA SER A 234 0.41 12.80 13.78
C SER A 234 0.87 11.35 13.64
N GLY A 235 2.17 11.10 13.73
CA GLY A 235 2.76 9.84 13.37
C GLY A 235 2.87 9.66 11.85
N TYR A 236 3.18 8.44 11.41
CA TYR A 236 3.51 8.11 10.02
C TYR A 236 2.73 6.90 9.50
N CYS A 237 1.95 6.26 10.37
CA CYS A 237 1.23 5.02 10.07
C CYS A 237 0.07 5.28 9.10
N PRO A 238 -0.03 4.55 7.99
CA PRO A 238 -1.19 4.66 7.10
C PRO A 238 -2.50 4.31 7.81
N PRO A 239 -3.58 5.10 7.65
CA PRO A 239 -4.91 4.74 8.11
C PRO A 239 -5.32 3.37 7.56
N SER A 240 -5.96 2.54 8.38
CA SER A 240 -6.37 1.19 8.00
C SER A 240 -7.79 0.88 8.45
N ILE A 241 -8.56 0.17 7.64
CA ILE A 241 -9.87 -0.35 8.02
C ILE A 241 -9.71 -1.78 8.50
N ILE A 242 -10.36 -2.07 9.62
CA ILE A 242 -10.51 -3.44 10.13
C ILE A 242 -12.00 -3.76 10.31
N GLU A 243 -12.33 -5.03 10.33
CA GLU A 243 -13.65 -5.51 10.73
C GLU A 243 -13.53 -6.31 12.02
N SER A 244 -14.18 -5.85 13.07
CA SER A 244 -14.18 -6.50 14.38
C SER A 244 -15.44 -6.16 15.15
N ALA A 245 -15.91 -7.08 16.00
CA ALA A 245 -17.17 -6.91 16.74
C ALA A 245 -18.37 -6.61 15.83
N GLY A 246 -18.41 -7.21 14.63
CA GLY A 246 -19.50 -7.02 13.66
C GLY A 246 -19.56 -5.64 13.01
N MET A 247 -18.54 -4.80 13.15
CA MET A 247 -18.51 -3.46 12.55
C MET A 247 -17.14 -3.10 11.96
N ARG A 248 -17.17 -2.17 11.00
CA ARG A 248 -15.98 -1.56 10.41
C ARG A 248 -15.41 -0.52 11.36
N GLN A 249 -14.12 -0.53 11.54
CA GLN A 249 -13.38 0.38 12.42
C GLN A 249 -12.19 0.95 11.68
N LEU A 250 -11.95 2.24 11.83
CA LEU A 250 -10.78 2.92 11.30
C LEU A 250 -9.68 2.93 12.36
N VAL A 251 -8.56 2.29 12.06
CA VAL A 251 -7.39 2.28 12.95
C VAL A 251 -6.45 3.40 12.56
N ILE A 252 -6.13 4.24 13.54
CA ILE A 252 -5.16 5.34 13.46
C ILE A 252 -4.12 5.12 14.56
N TRP A 253 -2.88 4.94 14.19
CA TRP A 253 -1.77 4.90 15.14
C TRP A 253 -0.98 6.20 15.04
N ASP A 254 -1.23 7.11 15.98
CA ASP A 254 -0.50 8.36 16.13
C ASP A 254 0.82 8.17 16.93
N ALA A 255 1.52 9.23 17.23
CA ALA A 255 2.79 9.17 17.94
C ALA A 255 2.70 8.62 19.39
N ASP A 256 1.51 8.58 19.97
CA ASP A 256 1.30 8.24 21.38
C ASP A 256 0.45 6.97 21.58
N LYS A 257 -0.53 6.72 20.69
CA LYS A 257 -1.58 5.72 20.87
C LYS A 257 -1.99 5.08 19.55
N ILE A 258 -2.46 3.85 19.65
CA ILE A 258 -3.27 3.22 18.61
C ILE A 258 -4.74 3.44 18.96
N ASN A 259 -5.50 3.99 18.02
CA ASN A 259 -6.90 4.36 18.19
C ASN A 259 -7.75 3.64 17.16
N SER A 260 -8.96 3.28 17.56
CA SER A 260 -10.02 2.83 16.66
C SER A 260 -11.14 3.85 16.65
N LEU A 261 -11.59 4.22 15.47
CA LEU A 261 -12.62 5.21 15.25
C LEU A 261 -13.76 4.62 14.40
N ASP A 262 -14.95 5.16 14.56
CA ASP A 262 -16.01 5.00 13.57
C ASP A 262 -15.59 5.73 12.28
N PRO A 263 -15.42 5.02 11.14
CA PRO A 263 -14.95 5.64 9.92
C PRO A 263 -15.94 6.67 9.34
N THR A 264 -17.21 6.66 9.79
CA THR A 264 -18.25 7.57 9.31
C THR A 264 -18.24 8.90 10.03
N THR A 265 -17.96 8.89 11.33
CA THR A 265 -18.10 10.05 12.21
C THR A 265 -16.79 10.56 12.80
N GLY A 266 -15.73 9.75 12.76
CA GLY A 266 -14.48 10.04 13.47
C GLY A 266 -14.56 9.82 14.99
N THR A 267 -15.67 9.30 15.50
CA THR A 267 -15.84 9.04 16.94
C THR A 267 -14.89 7.94 17.40
N VAL A 268 -14.13 8.21 18.46
CA VAL A 268 -13.20 7.22 19.03
C VAL A 268 -14.01 6.10 19.70
N LEU A 269 -13.73 4.86 19.30
CA LEU A 269 -14.34 3.65 19.83
C LEU A 269 -13.51 3.07 20.97
N TRP A 270 -12.19 3.02 20.79
CA TRP A 270 -11.22 2.63 21.81
C TRP A 270 -9.84 3.20 21.50
N SER A 271 -8.98 3.27 22.53
CA SER A 271 -7.58 3.66 22.41
C SER A 271 -6.70 2.83 23.31
N GLN A 272 -5.49 2.53 22.88
CA GLN A 272 -4.46 1.84 23.65
C GLN A 272 -3.13 2.58 23.57
N PRO A 273 -2.41 2.81 24.67
CA PRO A 273 -1.09 3.40 24.65
C PRO A 273 -0.10 2.50 23.90
N LEU A 274 0.54 3.06 22.87
CA LEU A 274 1.62 2.41 22.13
C LEU A 274 2.51 3.50 21.54
N LYS A 275 3.53 3.93 22.31
CA LYS A 275 4.39 5.05 21.97
C LYS A 275 5.74 4.57 21.46
N PRO A 276 6.00 4.59 20.14
CA PRO A 276 7.30 4.26 19.58
C PRO A 276 8.33 5.36 19.86
N ALA A 277 9.62 5.01 19.78
CA ALA A 277 10.67 6.00 19.87
C ALA A 277 10.51 7.06 18.77
N TYR A 278 10.77 8.31 19.10
CA TYR A 278 10.68 9.47 18.21
C TYR A 278 9.27 9.70 17.62
N GLY A 279 8.21 9.17 18.22
CA GLY A 279 6.86 9.24 17.65
C GLY A 279 6.67 8.48 16.34
N MET A 280 7.61 7.61 15.97
CA MET A 280 7.65 6.93 14.67
C MET A 280 6.73 5.70 14.63
N SER A 281 5.42 5.92 14.69
CA SER A 281 4.40 4.92 14.35
C SER A 281 4.36 4.79 12.82
N ILE A 282 4.95 3.76 12.24
CA ILE A 282 5.13 3.66 10.78
C ILE A 282 4.35 2.50 10.18
N MET A 283 4.56 1.27 10.67
CA MET A 283 3.92 0.09 10.10
C MET A 283 2.40 0.11 10.29
N ALA A 284 1.66 -0.37 9.30
CA ALA A 284 0.21 -0.55 9.46
C ALA A 284 -0.10 -1.73 10.38
N PRO A 285 -0.95 -1.56 11.41
CA PRO A 285 -1.37 -2.64 12.28
C PRO A 285 -1.98 -3.81 11.50
N ARG A 286 -1.69 -5.04 11.93
CA ARG A 286 -2.13 -6.27 11.27
C ARG A 286 -3.13 -7.02 12.09
N VAL A 287 -4.26 -7.36 11.49
CA VAL A 287 -5.32 -8.15 12.12
C VAL A 287 -5.28 -9.57 11.59
N ALA A 288 -5.51 -10.53 12.48
CA ALA A 288 -5.69 -11.92 12.15
C ALA A 288 -6.80 -12.55 12.99
N SER A 289 -7.46 -13.55 12.42
CA SER A 289 -8.37 -14.43 13.15
C SER A 289 -7.61 -15.64 13.65
N THR A 290 -7.67 -15.88 14.94
CA THR A 290 -7.06 -17.05 15.60
C THR A 290 -8.12 -17.94 16.21
N LYS A 291 -7.74 -19.12 16.69
CA LYS A 291 -8.64 -20.01 17.44
C LYS A 291 -9.21 -19.37 18.73
N LYS A 292 -8.55 -18.30 19.23
CA LYS A 292 -8.93 -17.59 20.47
C LYS A 292 -9.69 -16.29 20.20
N GLY A 293 -9.99 -15.98 18.92
CA GLY A 293 -10.61 -14.73 18.50
C GLY A 293 -9.70 -13.88 17.61
N GLN A 294 -10.13 -12.67 17.33
CA GLN A 294 -9.35 -11.74 16.52
C GLN A 294 -8.27 -11.05 17.35
N VAL A 295 -7.13 -10.86 16.72
CA VAL A 295 -5.98 -10.15 17.30
C VAL A 295 -5.49 -9.05 16.37
N LEU A 296 -4.86 -8.03 16.94
CA LEU A 296 -4.24 -6.94 16.23
C LEU A 296 -2.80 -6.80 16.72
N TYR A 297 -1.85 -6.84 15.78
CA TYR A 297 -0.44 -6.63 16.03
C TYR A 297 0.02 -5.25 15.55
N ALA A 298 0.78 -4.55 16.37
CA ALA A 298 1.48 -3.32 15.99
C ALA A 298 2.86 -3.27 16.66
N SER A 299 3.86 -2.77 15.94
CA SER A 299 5.21 -2.60 16.45
C SER A 299 5.95 -1.46 15.75
N GLY A 300 6.98 -0.93 16.40
CA GLY A 300 7.76 0.17 15.88
C GLY A 300 9.11 0.33 16.56
N ILE A 301 9.81 1.38 16.20
CA ILE A 301 11.15 1.73 16.67
C ILE A 301 11.20 1.84 18.19
N GLY A 302 12.33 1.44 18.77
CA GLY A 302 12.56 1.46 20.23
C GLY A 302 12.04 0.19 20.91
N ARG A 303 11.87 -0.89 20.17
CA ARG A 303 11.36 -2.18 20.65
C ARG A 303 9.96 -2.07 21.26
N VAL A 304 9.15 -1.21 20.69
CA VAL A 304 7.76 -1.05 21.06
C VAL A 304 6.91 -1.97 20.19
N GLY A 305 6.26 -2.95 20.79
CA GLY A 305 5.40 -3.89 20.08
C GLY A 305 4.38 -4.53 20.99
N ALA A 306 3.19 -4.76 20.49
CA ALA A 306 2.12 -5.42 21.24
C ALA A 306 1.20 -6.23 20.32
N LEU A 307 0.72 -7.35 20.82
CA LEU A 307 -0.46 -8.04 20.33
C LEU A 307 -1.63 -7.68 21.23
N TYR A 308 -2.71 -7.26 20.60
CA TYR A 308 -3.97 -6.99 21.27
C TYR A 308 -4.99 -8.06 20.90
N THR A 309 -5.78 -8.50 21.88
CA THR A 309 -7.02 -9.24 21.64
C THR A 309 -8.13 -8.23 21.39
N LEU A 310 -8.83 -8.36 20.25
CA LEU A 310 -10.00 -7.57 19.94
C LEU A 310 -11.23 -8.22 20.56
N ALA A 311 -12.08 -7.42 21.20
CA ALA A 311 -13.32 -7.93 21.81
C ALA A 311 -14.31 -8.35 20.70
N ALA A 312 -15.07 -9.41 20.95
CA ALA A 312 -15.95 -10.01 19.95
C ALA A 312 -17.34 -9.36 19.89
N ASP A 313 -17.80 -8.78 21.00
CA ASP A 313 -19.18 -8.29 21.20
C ASP A 313 -19.32 -6.78 21.00
N LYS A 314 -18.26 -6.03 21.18
CA LYS A 314 -18.23 -4.57 21.05
C LYS A 314 -16.82 -4.10 20.69
N PRO A 315 -16.66 -2.91 20.07
CA PRO A 315 -15.33 -2.36 19.81
C PRO A 315 -14.50 -2.25 21.09
N GLY A 316 -13.31 -2.86 21.08
CA GLY A 316 -12.43 -2.87 22.23
C GLY A 316 -11.17 -3.68 21.95
N ALA A 317 -10.08 -3.33 22.62
CA ALA A 317 -8.81 -4.02 22.53
C ALA A 317 -8.18 -4.16 23.92
N SER A 318 -7.59 -5.31 24.22
CA SER A 318 -6.82 -5.57 25.42
C SER A 318 -5.47 -6.18 25.08
N VAL A 319 -4.44 -5.85 25.83
CA VAL A 319 -3.08 -6.37 25.59
C VAL A 319 -3.05 -7.87 25.86
N ALA A 320 -2.72 -8.67 24.85
CA ALA A 320 -2.43 -10.10 24.99
C ALA A 320 -0.98 -10.30 25.46
N TRP A 321 -0.02 -9.63 24.79
CA TRP A 321 1.37 -9.57 25.20
C TRP A 321 2.05 -8.31 24.66
N ARG A 322 3.17 -7.93 25.27
CA ARG A 322 4.09 -6.89 24.79
C ARG A 322 5.43 -7.52 24.47
N GLY A 323 6.06 -7.00 23.42
CA GLY A 323 7.39 -7.42 23.04
C GLY A 323 8.47 -6.97 24.02
N ASP A 324 9.58 -7.70 24.03
CA ASP A 324 10.80 -7.43 24.78
C ASP A 324 12.03 -7.59 23.84
N PRO A 325 13.27 -7.31 24.28
CA PRO A 325 14.45 -7.41 23.42
C PRO A 325 14.71 -8.77 22.73
N LYS A 326 14.06 -9.85 23.20
CA LYS A 326 14.25 -11.22 22.70
C LYS A 326 13.01 -11.78 22.01
N SER A 327 11.93 -11.03 21.99
CA SER A 327 10.64 -11.44 21.44
C SER A 327 10.14 -10.44 20.40
N ALA A 328 9.04 -10.76 19.73
CA ALA A 328 8.40 -9.94 18.70
C ALA A 328 9.30 -9.65 17.47
N VAL A 329 8.77 -8.90 16.53
CA VAL A 329 9.49 -8.29 15.40
C VAL A 329 9.14 -6.81 15.35
N TYR A 330 10.12 -5.95 15.35
CA TYR A 330 9.93 -4.51 15.41
C TYR A 330 10.07 -3.92 14.01
N CYS A 331 8.94 -3.66 13.37
CA CYS A 331 8.92 -3.19 11.98
C CYS A 331 8.90 -1.66 11.90
N ALA A 332 9.65 -1.12 10.94
CA ALA A 332 9.66 0.31 10.63
C ALA A 332 9.42 0.54 9.14
N ASN A 333 10.40 0.30 8.29
CA ASN A 333 10.33 0.65 6.86
C ASN A 333 9.38 -0.25 6.07
N SER A 334 9.12 -1.48 6.54
CA SER A 334 8.17 -2.41 5.94
C SER A 334 7.10 -2.83 6.95
N THR A 335 5.96 -3.25 6.43
CA THR A 335 4.84 -3.76 7.24
C THR A 335 4.89 -5.29 7.25
N PRO A 336 4.78 -5.95 8.41
CA PRO A 336 4.77 -7.41 8.51
C PRO A 336 3.45 -7.99 8.01
N PHE A 337 3.40 -9.30 7.83
CA PHE A 337 2.14 -10.01 7.60
C PHE A 337 1.98 -11.18 8.57
N ILE A 338 0.74 -11.62 8.74
CA ILE A 338 0.38 -12.78 9.54
C ILE A 338 -0.13 -13.88 8.61
N ALA A 339 0.42 -15.08 8.74
CA ALA A 339 -0.06 -16.28 8.05
C ALA A 339 -0.27 -17.40 9.09
N GLY A 340 -1.52 -17.85 9.23
CA GLY A 340 -1.88 -18.78 10.31
C GLY A 340 -1.53 -18.19 11.68
N ASP A 341 -0.77 -18.94 12.47
CA ASP A 341 -0.33 -18.55 13.81
C ASP A 341 1.10 -17.93 13.81
N THR A 342 1.60 -17.47 12.66
CA THR A 342 2.96 -16.93 12.54
C THR A 342 2.94 -15.52 11.95
N LEU A 343 3.73 -14.63 12.54
CA LEU A 343 3.98 -13.27 12.10
C LEU A 343 5.37 -13.21 11.44
N TYR A 344 5.46 -12.64 10.24
CA TYR A 344 6.70 -12.47 9.48
C TYR A 344 6.94 -10.99 9.21
N GLY A 345 8.16 -10.50 9.47
CA GLY A 345 8.53 -9.11 9.21
C GLY A 345 10.02 -8.87 9.31
N CYS A 346 10.50 -7.74 8.79
CA CYS A 346 11.88 -7.30 8.97
C CYS A 346 12.02 -6.49 10.25
N ASP A 347 12.89 -6.96 11.15
CA ASP A 347 13.16 -6.33 12.43
C ASP A 347 14.09 -5.13 12.25
N CYS A 348 13.62 -3.93 12.59
CA CYS A 348 14.39 -2.70 12.39
C CYS A 348 15.61 -2.54 13.31
N GLU A 349 15.69 -3.33 14.37
CA GLU A 349 16.82 -3.31 15.29
C GLU A 349 17.99 -4.17 14.77
N THR A 350 17.69 -5.25 14.07
CA THR A 350 18.69 -6.20 13.55
C THR A 350 18.84 -6.13 12.03
N GLY A 351 17.82 -5.68 11.32
CA GLY A 351 17.73 -5.73 9.86
C GLY A 351 17.40 -7.11 9.30
N PHE A 352 17.02 -8.07 10.14
CA PHE A 352 16.77 -9.44 9.73
C PHE A 352 15.27 -9.71 9.53
N LEU A 353 14.96 -10.52 8.53
CA LEU A 353 13.65 -11.16 8.39
C LEU A 353 13.45 -12.13 9.55
N THR A 354 12.35 -11.99 10.26
CA THR A 354 12.08 -12.72 11.50
C THR A 354 10.70 -13.34 11.45
N ALA A 355 10.57 -14.60 11.85
CA ALA A 355 9.30 -15.27 12.12
C ALA A 355 9.04 -15.30 13.62
N VAL A 356 7.79 -15.02 14.00
CA VAL A 356 7.36 -14.93 15.40
C VAL A 356 6.10 -15.76 15.60
N ASP A 357 6.06 -16.59 16.64
CA ASP A 357 4.85 -17.26 17.10
C ASP A 357 3.85 -16.21 17.61
N LEU A 358 2.71 -16.11 16.96
CA LEU A 358 1.73 -15.04 17.19
C LEU A 358 1.13 -15.10 18.60
N ALA A 359 0.96 -16.30 19.15
CA ALA A 359 0.32 -16.47 20.44
C ALA A 359 1.22 -16.06 21.62
N THR A 360 2.54 -16.20 21.46
CA THR A 360 3.51 -16.00 22.56
C THR A 360 4.46 -14.82 22.34
N GLY A 361 4.59 -14.34 21.09
CA GLY A 361 5.60 -13.35 20.72
C GLY A 361 7.01 -13.92 20.57
N LYS A 362 7.20 -15.24 20.75
CA LYS A 362 8.53 -15.89 20.69
C LYS A 362 9.04 -15.89 19.24
N ARG A 363 10.29 -15.50 19.04
CA ARG A 363 10.97 -15.65 17.74
C ARG A 363 11.19 -17.13 17.45
N LEU A 364 10.79 -17.57 16.26
CA LEU A 364 10.96 -18.93 15.76
C LEU A 364 12.30 -19.07 15.04
N TRP A 365 12.58 -18.14 14.14
CA TRP A 365 13.84 -18.01 13.42
C TRP A 365 14.07 -16.56 12.97
N GLU A 366 15.29 -16.22 12.62
CA GLU A 366 15.69 -14.96 11.97
C GLU A 366 16.78 -15.23 10.93
N THR A 367 16.75 -14.47 9.82
CA THR A 367 17.76 -14.54 8.76
C THR A 367 18.00 -13.18 8.13
N GLY A 368 19.23 -12.88 7.76
CA GLY A 368 19.60 -11.69 7.00
C GLY A 368 19.67 -11.92 5.49
N GLU A 369 19.51 -13.14 5.01
CA GLU A 369 19.67 -13.49 3.59
C GLU A 369 18.90 -12.59 2.61
N PRO A 370 17.61 -12.24 2.86
CA PRO A 370 16.89 -11.36 1.97
C PRO A 370 17.15 -9.86 2.23
N THR A 371 17.98 -9.48 3.20
CA THR A 371 18.22 -8.09 3.58
C THR A 371 19.71 -7.74 3.54
N LEU A 372 20.45 -7.96 4.63
CA LEU A 372 21.84 -7.51 4.83
C LEU A 372 22.86 -8.66 4.79
N GLY A 373 22.44 -9.88 4.49
CA GLY A 373 23.27 -11.08 4.61
C GLY A 373 23.62 -11.34 6.08
N ASP A 374 24.86 -11.72 6.37
CA ASP A 374 25.29 -12.07 7.72
C ASP A 374 25.49 -10.84 8.64
N ARG A 375 25.38 -9.63 8.10
CA ARG A 375 25.60 -8.39 8.85
C ARG A 375 24.30 -7.89 9.47
N ARG A 376 24.32 -7.61 10.76
CA ARG A 376 23.23 -6.87 11.42
C ARG A 376 23.34 -5.38 11.14
N GLY A 377 22.23 -4.73 10.88
CA GLY A 377 22.20 -3.29 10.64
C GLY A 377 20.81 -2.71 10.92
N ARG A 378 20.76 -1.58 11.61
CA ARG A 378 19.49 -0.91 11.89
C ARG A 378 18.77 -0.58 10.60
N HIS A 379 17.45 -0.73 10.64
CA HIS A 379 16.52 -0.45 9.54
C HIS A 379 16.78 -1.23 8.25
N GLY A 380 17.60 -2.31 8.28
CA GLY A 380 17.67 -3.25 7.18
C GLY A 380 16.29 -3.80 6.88
N THR A 381 15.90 -3.84 5.60
CA THR A 381 14.52 -4.15 5.24
C THR A 381 14.37 -4.86 3.90
N ALA A 382 13.26 -5.58 3.79
CA ALA A 382 12.66 -6.00 2.54
C ALA A 382 11.15 -5.76 2.62
N PHE A 383 10.56 -5.39 1.49
CA PHE A 383 9.10 -5.21 1.37
C PHE A 383 8.48 -6.55 0.99
N LEU A 384 7.53 -7.02 1.81
CA LEU A 384 6.97 -8.36 1.72
C LEU A 384 5.62 -8.31 1.02
N VAL A 385 5.44 -9.13 -0.02
CA VAL A 385 4.17 -9.29 -0.73
C VAL A 385 3.89 -10.79 -0.88
N ARG A 386 2.81 -11.25 -0.25
CA ARG A 386 2.39 -12.65 -0.32
C ARG A 386 1.72 -12.95 -1.66
N GLN A 387 2.00 -14.12 -2.21
CA GLN A 387 1.21 -14.67 -3.30
C GLN A 387 -0.01 -15.39 -2.71
N GLY A 388 -1.23 -14.97 -3.11
CA GLY A 388 -2.45 -15.29 -2.36
C GLY A 388 -3.50 -16.15 -3.07
N ASN A 389 -3.15 -16.96 -4.09
CA ASN A 389 -4.15 -17.54 -5.00
C ASN A 389 -4.47 -19.01 -4.85
N ALA A 390 -3.70 -19.80 -4.15
CA ALA A 390 -3.98 -21.22 -3.97
C ALA A 390 -3.78 -21.64 -2.52
N ALA A 391 -4.62 -22.55 -2.05
CA ALA A 391 -4.33 -23.27 -0.83
C ALA A 391 -3.01 -24.04 -1.03
N GLY A 392 -2.01 -23.72 -0.22
CA GLY A 392 -0.67 -24.30 -0.30
C GLY A 392 0.36 -23.52 -1.14
N ASP A 393 0.01 -22.36 -1.69
CA ASP A 393 0.99 -21.45 -2.27
C ASP A 393 1.58 -20.56 -1.16
N GLU A 394 2.72 -20.95 -0.65
CA GLU A 394 3.42 -20.25 0.45
C GLU A 394 4.47 -19.26 -0.08
N HIS A 395 4.44 -18.95 -1.37
CA HIS A 395 5.39 -18.02 -1.97
C HIS A 395 5.19 -16.59 -1.45
N THR A 396 6.31 -15.97 -1.15
CA THR A 396 6.39 -14.55 -0.76
C THR A 396 7.44 -13.88 -1.63
N TRP A 397 7.04 -12.78 -2.27
CA TRP A 397 7.95 -11.88 -2.95
C TRP A 397 8.54 -10.90 -1.93
N LEU A 398 9.85 -10.76 -1.94
CA LEU A 398 10.57 -9.81 -1.09
C LEU A 398 11.35 -8.87 -2.01
N PHE A 399 11.09 -7.57 -1.90
CA PHE A 399 11.92 -6.57 -2.56
C PHE A 399 12.87 -5.97 -1.52
N SER A 400 14.13 -6.34 -1.62
CA SER A 400 15.20 -5.98 -0.68
C SER A 400 15.63 -4.53 -0.84
N GLU A 401 16.13 -3.92 0.24
CA GLU A 401 16.79 -2.62 0.17
C GLU A 401 18.07 -2.62 -0.68
N THR A 402 18.62 -3.79 -0.98
CA THR A 402 19.74 -3.97 -1.93
C THR A 402 19.32 -3.83 -3.39
N GLY A 403 18.02 -3.69 -3.66
CA GLY A 403 17.45 -3.67 -5.00
C GLY A 403 17.20 -5.03 -5.61
N ASP A 404 17.31 -6.10 -4.83
CA ASP A 404 17.03 -7.47 -5.27
C ASP A 404 15.55 -7.80 -5.10
N LEU A 405 15.01 -8.49 -6.09
CA LEU A 405 13.75 -9.22 -5.98
C LEU A 405 14.04 -10.67 -5.61
N VAL A 406 13.49 -11.12 -4.51
CA VAL A 406 13.61 -12.48 -4.00
C VAL A 406 12.26 -13.16 -3.99
N LEU A 407 12.19 -14.39 -4.48
CA LEU A 407 11.07 -15.30 -4.30
C LEU A 407 11.45 -16.31 -3.23
N ALA A 408 10.65 -16.41 -2.18
CA ALA A 408 10.92 -17.31 -1.06
C ALA A 408 9.66 -18.05 -0.59
N ARG A 409 9.85 -19.19 0.08
CA ARG A 409 8.84 -19.84 0.91
C ARG A 409 9.12 -19.55 2.36
N LEU A 410 8.09 -19.06 3.06
CA LEU A 410 8.17 -18.77 4.49
C LEU A 410 7.28 -19.75 5.25
N SER A 411 7.86 -20.43 6.22
CA SER A 411 7.14 -21.33 7.11
C SER A 411 7.49 -21.04 8.58
N PRO A 412 6.72 -21.55 9.55
CA PRO A 412 7.11 -21.45 10.96
C PRO A 412 8.46 -22.08 11.28
N ALA A 413 8.92 -23.02 10.43
CA ALA A 413 10.18 -23.75 10.64
C ALA A 413 11.37 -23.06 9.99
N SER A 414 11.21 -22.39 8.84
CA SER A 414 12.34 -21.89 8.05
C SER A 414 11.98 -20.86 7.01
N TYR A 415 12.98 -20.12 6.58
CA TYR A 415 13.07 -19.39 5.32
C TYR A 415 13.70 -20.29 4.26
N GLU A 416 13.15 -20.33 3.05
CA GLU A 416 13.70 -21.03 1.88
C GLU A 416 13.68 -20.06 0.69
N GLU A 417 14.84 -19.65 0.20
CA GLU A 417 14.95 -18.87 -1.02
C GLU A 417 14.75 -19.76 -2.25
N VAL A 418 13.77 -19.41 -3.08
CA VAL A 418 13.47 -20.12 -4.33
C VAL A 418 14.27 -19.54 -5.50
N GLY A 419 14.58 -18.25 -5.44
CA GLY A 419 15.41 -17.57 -6.40
C GLY A 419 15.46 -16.07 -6.18
N ARG A 420 16.45 -15.41 -6.80
CA ARG A 420 16.59 -13.93 -6.76
C ARG A 420 17.09 -13.37 -8.08
N MET A 421 16.80 -12.10 -8.30
CA MET A 421 17.45 -11.31 -9.34
C MET A 421 17.63 -9.87 -8.87
N HIS A 422 18.70 -9.23 -9.32
CA HIS A 422 18.94 -7.81 -9.10
C HIS A 422 18.09 -6.97 -10.07
N LEU A 423 17.22 -6.10 -9.53
CA LEU A 423 16.35 -5.23 -10.33
C LEU A 423 16.93 -3.84 -10.53
N LEU A 424 17.42 -3.23 -9.44
CA LEU A 424 17.79 -1.83 -9.34
C LEU A 424 19.03 -1.67 -8.49
N ALA A 425 19.94 -0.81 -8.88
CA ALA A 425 21.02 -0.37 -8.01
C ALA A 425 20.44 0.48 -6.85
N PRO A 426 20.88 0.31 -5.60
CA PRO A 426 20.55 1.23 -4.54
C PRO A 426 21.20 2.59 -4.83
N THR A 427 20.46 3.68 -4.61
CA THR A 427 20.88 5.04 -4.98
C THR A 427 20.70 6.05 -3.86
N ASN A 428 20.11 5.64 -2.74
CA ASN A 428 19.95 6.46 -1.56
C ASN A 428 20.90 5.95 -0.46
N GLU A 429 21.44 6.82 0.35
CA GLU A 429 22.35 6.44 1.43
C GLU A 429 21.66 6.60 2.78
N CYS A 430 21.66 5.55 3.60
CA CYS A 430 21.12 5.56 4.94
C CYS A 430 21.94 4.67 5.87
N PHE A 431 22.29 5.18 7.06
CA PHE A 431 23.09 4.44 8.05
C PHE A 431 24.40 3.88 7.49
N GLY A 432 25.08 4.65 6.62
CA GLY A 432 26.38 4.28 6.03
C GLY A 432 26.32 3.16 5.02
N ARG A 433 25.17 2.96 4.35
CA ARG A 433 25.00 2.00 3.25
C ARG A 433 24.03 2.54 2.20
N GLU A 434 24.20 2.10 0.98
CA GLU A 434 23.27 2.39 -0.10
C GLU A 434 22.01 1.53 0.03
N VAL A 435 20.82 2.13 -0.21
CA VAL A 435 19.52 1.49 -0.02
C VAL A 435 18.52 1.83 -1.13
N VAL A 436 17.54 0.96 -1.31
CA VAL A 436 16.27 1.24 -1.99
C VAL A 436 15.15 1.11 -0.96
N TRP A 437 14.57 2.25 -0.53
CA TRP A 437 13.51 2.27 0.48
C TRP A 437 12.17 2.72 -0.11
N SER A 438 11.78 2.11 -1.23
CA SER A 438 10.51 2.38 -1.90
C SER A 438 9.71 1.10 -2.04
N HIS A 439 8.42 1.12 -1.63
CA HIS A 439 7.52 -0.02 -1.78
C HIS A 439 7.31 -0.35 -3.27
N PRO A 440 7.42 -1.62 -3.70
CA PRO A 440 7.07 -2.01 -5.06
C PRO A 440 5.55 -2.12 -5.22
N ALA A 441 5.08 -2.12 -6.49
CA ALA A 441 3.74 -2.52 -6.88
C ALA A 441 3.78 -3.82 -7.67
N PHE A 442 2.74 -4.65 -7.51
CA PHE A 442 2.60 -5.93 -8.20
C PHE A 442 1.27 -5.95 -8.95
N ALA A 443 1.34 -5.76 -10.27
CA ALA A 443 0.16 -5.64 -11.12
C ALA A 443 0.43 -6.21 -12.52
N ASN A 444 -0.61 -6.72 -13.18
CA ASN A 444 -0.51 -7.20 -14.58
C ASN A 444 0.60 -8.24 -14.77
N ARG A 445 0.78 -9.14 -13.80
CA ARG A 445 1.87 -10.13 -13.72
C ARG A 445 3.25 -9.50 -13.86
N CYS A 446 3.42 -8.31 -13.30
CA CYS A 446 4.69 -7.57 -13.28
C CYS A 446 4.96 -7.01 -11.90
N ILE A 447 6.24 -6.79 -11.60
CA ILE A 447 6.68 -5.90 -10.54
C ILE A 447 7.05 -4.54 -11.13
N PHE A 448 6.64 -3.47 -10.45
CA PHE A 448 7.06 -2.10 -10.69
C PHE A 448 7.83 -1.63 -9.46
N ALA A 449 9.10 -1.37 -9.64
CA ALA A 449 9.99 -0.94 -8.55
C ALA A 449 10.81 0.28 -8.96
N ARG A 450 11.19 1.12 -8.01
CA ARG A 450 11.96 2.31 -8.28
C ARG A 450 13.14 2.49 -7.33
N ASN A 451 14.14 3.23 -7.80
CA ASN A 451 15.15 3.93 -7.00
C ASN A 451 15.03 5.45 -7.24
N ASP A 452 16.05 6.26 -6.88
CA ASP A 452 16.02 7.72 -7.09
C ASP A 452 16.33 8.16 -8.53
N ARG A 453 16.50 7.24 -9.47
CA ARG A 453 16.87 7.52 -10.85
C ARG A 453 15.94 6.90 -11.87
N GLU A 454 15.37 5.73 -11.56
CA GLU A 454 14.57 4.99 -12.51
C GLU A 454 13.41 4.23 -11.84
N LEU A 455 12.37 4.01 -12.62
CA LEU A 455 11.28 3.08 -12.39
C LEU A 455 11.43 1.93 -13.39
N VAL A 456 11.39 0.69 -12.92
CA VAL A 456 11.51 -0.51 -13.77
C VAL A 456 10.22 -1.32 -13.72
N CYS A 457 9.85 -1.91 -14.86
CA CYS A 457 8.80 -2.93 -14.96
C CYS A 457 9.43 -4.24 -15.42
N VAL A 458 9.24 -5.30 -14.63
CA VAL A 458 9.75 -6.65 -14.93
C VAL A 458 8.58 -7.63 -14.95
N SER A 459 8.55 -8.51 -15.97
CA SER A 459 7.52 -9.54 -16.10
C SER A 459 7.78 -10.67 -15.11
N LEU A 460 6.72 -11.05 -14.38
CA LEU A 460 6.68 -12.22 -13.49
C LEU A 460 5.70 -13.28 -14.03
N ALA A 461 5.28 -13.15 -15.30
CA ALA A 461 4.43 -14.12 -15.98
C ALA A 461 5.20 -15.41 -16.29
N GLU A 462 4.52 -16.58 -16.17
CA GLU A 462 4.99 -17.90 -16.62
C GLU A 462 5.31 -17.92 -18.11
#